data_84a03c8cde1da6698ee2ec58c9c90f1f
#
_entry.id   84a03c8cde1da6698ee2ec58c9c90f1f
#
_cell.length_a   1.000
_cell.length_b   1.000
_cell.length_c   1.000
_cell.angle_alpha   90.00
_cell.angle_beta   90.00
_cell.angle_gamma   90.00
#
_symmetry.space_group_name_H-M   'P 1'
#
loop_
_entity.id
_entity.type
_entity.pdbx_description
1 polymer ?
#
loop_
_entity_poly.entity_id
_entity_poly.type
_entity_poly.pdbx_seq_one_letter_code
_entity_poly.pdbx_strand_id
1 'polypeptide(L)'
;DKSLILVGFSGGFRRSELVAITRDDIEFVKEGVKIFVKKSKSDQSGEGMTKAIPSFKYVEFCPVDHLKHWMAENRNDLVFPISDKNVALIIKKHALRAGLDEKRYAGHSLRSGFATTTAEYGASERNIMAMTGHKSVDMVRRYIKEADLFKNNALNKISNE
;
A
#
# COMPACT_ATOMS: atom_id res chain seq x y z
N ASP A 1 9.74 -0.83 11.72
CA ASP A 1 9.70 -0.24 10.37
C ASP A 1 9.21 -1.24 9.30
N LYS A 2 9.67 -2.52 9.31
CA LYS A 2 9.35 -3.51 8.27
C LYS A 2 7.84 -3.78 8.15
N SER A 3 7.16 -4.07 9.26
CA SER A 3 5.72 -4.30 9.27
C SER A 3 4.94 -3.08 8.73
N LEU A 4 5.30 -1.86 9.16
CA LEU A 4 4.69 -0.62 8.68
C LEU A 4 4.82 -0.45 7.17
N ILE A 5 6.02 -0.69 6.62
CA ILE A 5 6.27 -0.56 5.18
C ILE A 5 5.49 -1.63 4.39
N LEU A 6 5.55 -2.89 4.82
CA LEU A 6 4.85 -3.99 4.15
C LEU A 6 3.34 -3.80 4.17
N VAL A 7 2.75 -3.48 5.32
CA VAL A 7 1.31 -3.23 5.44
C VAL A 7 0.90 -1.99 4.66
N GLY A 8 1.64 -0.89 4.82
CA GLY A 8 1.36 0.37 4.13
C GLY A 8 1.40 0.24 2.61
N PHE A 9 2.37 -0.50 2.08
CA PHE A 9 2.46 -0.81 0.65
C PHE A 9 1.34 -1.73 0.21
N SER A 10 1.20 -2.91 0.84
CA SER A 10 0.24 -3.94 0.40
C SER A 10 -1.22 -3.50 0.48
N GLY A 11 -1.57 -2.61 1.43
CA GLY A 11 -2.90 -2.03 1.53
C GLY A 11 -3.09 -0.73 0.74
N GLY A 12 -2.06 -0.21 0.08
CA GLY A 12 -2.13 1.06 -0.63
C GLY A 12 -2.58 2.22 0.28
N PHE A 13 -2.13 2.23 1.54
CA PHE A 13 -2.58 3.18 2.55
C PHE A 13 -2.05 4.60 2.30
N ARG A 14 -2.88 5.60 2.62
CA ARG A 14 -2.36 6.93 2.94
C ARG A 14 -1.65 6.87 4.30
N ARG A 15 -0.61 7.68 4.49
CA ARG A 15 0.13 7.71 5.77
C ARG A 15 -0.78 8.00 6.97
N SER A 16 -1.76 8.91 6.82
CA SER A 16 -2.72 9.23 7.88
C SER A 16 -3.68 8.08 8.18
N GLU A 17 -4.07 7.30 7.17
CA GLU A 17 -4.87 6.09 7.36
C GLU A 17 -4.06 5.04 8.13
N LEU A 18 -2.80 4.83 7.74
CA LEU A 18 -1.92 3.82 8.31
C LEU A 18 -1.66 4.02 9.82
N VAL A 19 -1.41 5.25 10.25
CA VAL A 19 -1.15 5.58 11.67
C VAL A 19 -2.42 5.67 12.52
N ALA A 20 -3.58 5.72 11.90
CA ALA A 20 -4.87 5.74 12.58
C ALA A 20 -5.45 4.33 12.83
N ILE A 21 -4.83 3.27 12.32
CA ILE A 21 -5.30 1.88 12.50
C ILE A 21 -5.20 1.52 13.99
N THR A 22 -6.32 1.08 14.56
CA THR A 22 -6.39 0.49 15.89
C THR A 22 -6.40 -1.03 15.81
N ARG A 23 -6.16 -1.71 16.92
CA ARG A 23 -6.24 -3.19 16.99
C ARG A 23 -7.62 -3.71 16.62
N ASP A 24 -8.68 -2.99 17.02
CA ASP A 24 -10.07 -3.34 16.74
C ASP A 24 -10.44 -3.22 15.25
N ASP A 25 -9.62 -2.51 14.47
CA ASP A 25 -9.80 -2.39 13.02
C ASP A 25 -9.26 -3.60 12.25
N ILE A 26 -8.62 -4.58 12.93
CA ILE A 26 -7.91 -5.69 12.30
C ILE A 26 -8.64 -7.01 12.55
N GLU A 27 -9.00 -7.69 11.48
CA GLU A 27 -9.54 -9.05 11.48
C GLU A 27 -8.60 -9.97 10.70
N PHE A 28 -7.94 -10.91 11.38
CA PHE A 28 -7.18 -11.97 10.72
C PHE A 28 -8.12 -13.08 10.27
N VAL A 29 -8.01 -13.44 9.00
CA VAL A 29 -8.80 -14.52 8.37
C VAL A 29 -7.86 -15.54 7.75
N LYS A 30 -8.40 -16.67 7.27
CA LYS A 30 -7.62 -17.75 6.67
C LYS A 30 -6.80 -17.26 5.45
N GLU A 31 -7.39 -16.38 4.65
CA GLU A 31 -6.80 -15.87 3.41
C GLU A 31 -5.79 -14.74 3.64
N GLY A 32 -5.83 -14.08 4.82
CA GLY A 32 -4.99 -12.94 5.09
C GLY A 32 -5.47 -12.07 6.25
N VAL A 33 -5.51 -10.76 6.03
CA VAL A 33 -5.99 -9.77 7.00
C VAL A 33 -6.94 -8.76 6.36
N LYS A 34 -8.04 -8.47 7.03
CA LYS A 34 -8.92 -7.34 6.72
C LYS A 34 -8.60 -6.19 7.67
N ILE A 35 -8.47 -5.00 7.13
CA ILE A 35 -8.20 -3.78 7.90
C ILE A 35 -9.27 -2.76 7.57
N PHE A 36 -10.03 -2.35 8.58
CA PHE A 36 -11.06 -1.33 8.44
C PHE A 36 -10.45 0.07 8.58
N VAL A 37 -10.67 0.91 7.59
CA VAL A 37 -10.23 2.31 7.56
C VAL A 37 -11.44 3.18 7.88
N LYS A 38 -11.54 3.65 9.12
CA LYS A 38 -12.69 4.43 9.66
C LYS A 38 -12.93 5.74 8.93
N LYS A 39 -11.83 6.46 8.59
CA LYS A 39 -11.89 7.76 7.88
C LYS A 39 -10.79 7.86 6.85
N SER A 40 -11.16 8.25 5.64
CA SER A 40 -10.22 8.64 4.60
C SER A 40 -10.48 10.10 4.22
N LYS A 41 -9.44 10.84 3.83
CA LYS A 41 -9.58 12.23 3.34
C LYS A 41 -10.58 12.37 2.18
N SER A 42 -10.85 11.27 1.47
CA SER A 42 -11.80 11.21 0.36
C SER A 42 -13.17 10.62 0.74
N ASP A 43 -13.34 10.17 1.98
CA ASP A 43 -14.61 9.61 2.47
C ASP A 43 -15.48 10.72 3.04
N GLN A 44 -16.37 11.27 2.19
CA GLN A 44 -17.32 12.30 2.58
C GLN A 44 -18.57 11.75 3.28
N SER A 45 -18.87 10.44 3.06
CA SER A 45 -20.01 9.77 3.71
C SER A 45 -19.67 9.27 5.11
N GLY A 46 -18.39 9.10 5.43
CA GLY A 46 -17.94 8.58 6.73
C GLY A 46 -18.18 7.08 6.92
N GLU A 47 -18.49 6.35 5.84
CA GLU A 47 -18.78 4.92 5.89
C GLU A 47 -17.52 4.07 6.13
N GLY A 48 -16.33 4.63 5.88
CA GLY A 48 -15.08 3.91 5.93
C GLY A 48 -14.91 2.93 4.77
N MET A 49 -13.84 2.14 4.83
CA MET A 49 -13.62 1.08 3.84
C MET A 49 -12.80 -0.06 4.43
N THR A 50 -13.08 -1.28 4.00
CA THR A 50 -12.27 -2.44 4.36
C THR A 50 -11.24 -2.72 3.27
N LYS A 51 -9.97 -2.87 3.68
CA LYS A 51 -8.89 -3.32 2.83
C LYS A 51 -8.53 -4.75 3.17
N ALA A 52 -8.53 -5.64 2.16
CA ALA A 52 -8.16 -7.04 2.32
C ALA A 52 -6.75 -7.28 1.77
N ILE A 53 -5.84 -7.70 2.62
CA ILE A 53 -4.44 -7.98 2.27
C ILE A 53 -4.25 -9.50 2.37
N PRO A 54 -3.98 -10.21 1.25
CA PRO A 54 -3.76 -11.64 1.27
C PRO A 54 -2.42 -12.00 1.93
N SER A 55 -2.35 -13.21 2.48
CA SER A 55 -1.08 -13.79 2.92
C SER A 55 -0.20 -14.12 1.71
N PHE A 56 1.11 -13.84 1.83
CA PHE A 56 2.08 -14.14 0.79
C PHE A 56 2.74 -15.49 1.04
N LYS A 57 3.12 -16.19 -0.02
CA LYS A 57 3.84 -17.45 0.05
C LYS A 57 5.20 -17.30 0.74
N TYR A 58 5.89 -16.20 0.50
CA TYR A 58 7.20 -15.91 1.10
C TYR A 58 7.01 -15.14 2.41
N VAL A 59 7.20 -15.82 3.52
CA VAL A 59 7.02 -15.28 4.89
C VAL A 59 7.85 -14.03 5.13
N GLU A 60 9.06 -13.96 4.57
CA GLU A 60 9.97 -12.82 4.71
C GLU A 60 9.34 -11.49 4.24
N PHE A 61 8.46 -11.52 3.25
CA PHE A 61 7.79 -10.36 2.68
C PHE A 61 6.28 -10.37 2.94
N CYS A 62 5.78 -11.31 3.73
CA CYS A 62 4.36 -11.43 4.02
C CYS A 62 3.89 -10.31 4.97
N PRO A 63 3.05 -9.36 4.52
CA PRO A 63 2.56 -8.28 5.37
C PRO A 63 1.75 -8.80 6.55
N VAL A 64 1.03 -9.90 6.37
CA VAL A 64 0.16 -10.51 7.38
C VAL A 64 0.98 -11.09 8.53
N ASP A 65 2.03 -11.85 8.23
CA ASP A 65 2.89 -12.47 9.26
C ASP A 65 3.68 -11.41 10.03
N HIS A 66 4.21 -10.41 9.32
CA HIS A 66 4.89 -9.28 9.96
C HIS A 66 3.95 -8.44 10.83
N LEU A 67 2.68 -8.28 10.43
CA LEU A 67 1.70 -7.57 11.23
C LEU A 67 1.32 -8.36 12.49
N LYS A 68 1.09 -9.68 12.39
CA LYS A 68 0.82 -10.55 13.53
C LYS A 68 1.95 -10.49 14.55
N HIS A 69 3.19 -10.64 14.09
CA HIS A 69 4.37 -10.60 14.96
C HIS A 69 4.52 -9.24 15.63
N TRP A 70 4.40 -8.15 14.87
CA TRP A 70 4.44 -6.79 15.40
C TRP A 70 3.38 -6.56 16.47
N MET A 71 2.13 -6.99 16.25
CA MET A 71 1.04 -6.83 17.21
C MET A 71 1.18 -7.71 18.44
N ALA A 72 1.87 -8.84 18.36
CA ALA A 72 2.16 -9.69 19.51
C ALA A 72 3.16 -9.02 20.46
N GLU A 73 4.15 -8.31 19.92
CA GLU A 73 5.18 -7.61 20.69
C GLU A 73 4.71 -6.24 21.21
N ASN A 74 3.79 -5.59 20.52
CA ASN A 74 3.35 -4.22 20.79
C ASN A 74 1.86 -4.20 21.14
N ARG A 75 1.52 -3.89 22.39
CA ARG A 75 0.16 -3.95 22.92
C ARG A 75 -0.58 -2.60 22.95
N ASN A 76 -0.08 -1.59 22.24
CA ASN A 76 -0.75 -0.32 22.11
C ASN A 76 -2.07 -0.45 21.34
N ASP A 77 -3.05 0.40 21.63
CA ASP A 77 -4.30 0.47 20.88
C ASP A 77 -4.06 0.82 19.41
N LEU A 78 -3.21 1.82 19.16
CA LEU A 78 -2.73 2.11 17.81
C LEU A 78 -1.73 1.04 17.37
N VAL A 79 -1.95 0.47 16.19
CA VAL A 79 -1.05 -0.54 15.61
C VAL A 79 0.33 0.05 15.32
N PHE A 80 0.36 1.28 14.82
CA PHE A 80 1.60 2.02 14.56
C PHE A 80 1.56 3.34 15.34
N PRO A 81 1.99 3.39 16.62
CA PRO A 81 1.87 4.57 17.48
C PRO A 81 2.93 5.63 17.15
N ILE A 82 2.90 6.14 15.93
CA ILE A 82 3.80 7.18 15.41
C ILE A 82 3.00 8.26 14.69
N SER A 83 3.61 9.42 14.48
CA SER A 83 2.99 10.46 13.66
C SER A 83 3.05 10.13 12.17
N ASP A 84 2.12 10.69 11.40
CA ASP A 84 2.11 10.54 9.94
C ASP A 84 3.36 11.15 9.26
N LYS A 85 3.99 12.14 9.90
CA LYS A 85 5.28 12.69 9.46
C LYS A 85 6.40 11.66 9.60
N ASN A 86 6.40 10.89 10.70
CA ASN A 86 7.40 9.84 10.92
C ASN A 86 7.32 8.71 9.89
N VAL A 87 6.13 8.42 9.35
CA VAL A 87 6.01 7.46 8.23
C VAL A 87 6.88 7.89 7.04
N ALA A 88 6.82 9.18 6.67
CA ALA A 88 7.63 9.69 5.55
C ALA A 88 9.15 9.61 5.85
N LEU A 89 9.55 9.87 7.10
CA LEU A 89 10.95 9.77 7.52
C LEU A 89 11.45 8.32 7.48
N ILE A 90 10.64 7.37 7.92
CA ILE A 90 10.94 5.93 7.84
C ILE A 90 11.14 5.51 6.39
N ILE A 91 10.24 5.90 5.49
CA ILE A 91 10.34 5.58 4.06
C ILE A 91 11.63 6.15 3.47
N LYS A 92 11.95 7.42 3.72
CA LYS A 92 13.18 8.06 3.24
C LYS A 92 14.44 7.37 3.76
N LYS A 93 14.48 7.07 5.06
CA LYS A 93 15.58 6.33 5.70
C LYS A 93 15.84 4.98 5.01
N HIS A 94 14.78 4.21 4.71
CA HIS A 94 14.93 2.92 4.05
C HIS A 94 15.25 3.05 2.55
N ALA A 95 14.73 4.06 1.86
CA ALA A 95 15.12 4.38 0.49
C ALA A 95 16.63 4.69 0.40
N LEU A 96 17.14 5.56 1.28
CA LEU A 96 18.56 5.87 1.35
C LEU A 96 19.43 4.63 1.62
N ARG A 97 19.02 3.77 2.58
CA ARG A 97 19.72 2.51 2.87
C ARG A 97 19.74 1.53 1.69
N ALA A 98 18.73 1.59 0.84
CA ALA A 98 18.65 0.81 -0.39
C ALA A 98 19.43 1.43 -1.57
N GLY A 99 20.14 2.54 -1.35
CA GLY A 99 20.90 3.25 -2.40
C GLY A 99 20.01 4.07 -3.35
N LEU A 100 18.75 4.35 -2.95
CA LEU A 100 17.80 5.12 -3.74
C LEU A 100 17.87 6.62 -3.35
N ASP A 101 17.53 7.51 -4.30
CA ASP A 101 17.41 8.94 -4.03
C ASP A 101 16.22 9.22 -3.11
N GLU A 102 16.50 9.50 -1.84
CA GLU A 102 15.49 9.75 -0.81
C GLU A 102 14.54 10.93 -1.11
N LYS A 103 15.00 11.88 -1.92
CA LYS A 103 14.21 13.07 -2.31
C LYS A 103 12.99 12.70 -3.15
N ARG A 104 13.05 11.56 -3.84
CA ARG A 104 11.95 11.01 -4.65
C ARG A 104 10.89 10.30 -3.83
N TYR A 105 11.14 10.08 -2.52
CA TYR A 105 10.25 9.34 -1.62
C TYR A 105 9.61 10.27 -0.60
N ALA A 106 8.30 10.10 -0.41
CA ALA A 106 7.48 10.93 0.45
C ALA A 106 6.35 10.10 1.09
N GLY A 107 5.47 10.75 1.83
CA GLY A 107 4.35 10.10 2.52
C GLY A 107 3.34 9.37 1.63
N HIS A 108 3.33 9.63 0.33
CA HIS A 108 2.47 8.92 -0.63
C HIS A 108 3.16 7.76 -1.36
N SER A 109 4.47 7.55 -1.12
CA SER A 109 5.27 6.58 -1.90
C SER A 109 4.79 5.13 -1.75
N LEU A 110 4.32 4.72 -0.56
CA LEU A 110 3.79 3.36 -0.36
C LEU A 110 2.54 3.13 -1.21
N ARG A 111 1.63 4.10 -1.22
CA ARG A 111 0.38 4.03 -1.97
C ARG A 111 0.59 4.15 -3.48
N SER A 112 1.43 5.08 -3.94
CA SER A 112 1.78 5.19 -5.36
C SER A 112 2.53 3.96 -5.83
N GLY A 113 3.49 3.47 -5.04
CA GLY A 113 4.21 2.23 -5.32
C GLY A 113 3.28 1.03 -5.45
N PHE A 114 2.32 0.85 -4.53
CA PHE A 114 1.28 -0.17 -4.66
C PHE A 114 0.53 -0.04 -6.01
N ALA A 115 0.02 1.15 -6.31
CA ALA A 115 -0.77 1.36 -7.53
C ALA A 115 0.04 1.11 -8.80
N THR A 116 1.29 1.59 -8.89
CA THR A 116 2.18 1.36 -10.03
C THR A 116 2.54 -0.11 -10.17
N THR A 117 3.02 -0.73 -9.08
CA THR A 117 3.44 -2.13 -9.11
C THR A 117 2.28 -3.06 -9.47
N THR A 118 1.10 -2.88 -8.86
CA THR A 118 -0.06 -3.73 -9.20
C THR A 118 -0.54 -3.51 -10.64
N ALA A 119 -0.45 -2.29 -11.17
CA ALA A 119 -0.71 -2.02 -12.59
C ALA A 119 0.29 -2.73 -13.50
N GLU A 120 1.59 -2.72 -13.16
CA GLU A 120 2.63 -3.46 -13.88
C GLU A 120 2.36 -4.97 -13.94
N TYR A 121 1.78 -5.52 -12.88
CA TYR A 121 1.33 -6.92 -12.83
C TYR A 121 -0.07 -7.16 -13.41
N GLY A 122 -0.67 -6.16 -14.05
CA GLY A 122 -1.94 -6.31 -14.79
C GLY A 122 -3.21 -6.21 -13.94
N ALA A 123 -3.13 -5.64 -12.74
CA ALA A 123 -4.33 -5.39 -11.94
C ALA A 123 -5.25 -4.38 -12.65
N SER A 124 -6.55 -4.65 -12.64
CA SER A 124 -7.55 -3.75 -13.22
C SER A 124 -7.68 -2.43 -12.46
N GLU A 125 -8.11 -1.37 -13.16
CA GLU A 125 -8.45 -0.07 -12.56
C GLU A 125 -9.34 -0.25 -11.32
N ARG A 126 -10.37 -1.10 -11.44
CA ARG A 126 -11.32 -1.39 -10.37
C ARG A 126 -10.64 -1.97 -9.14
N ASN A 127 -9.73 -2.92 -9.33
CA ASN A 127 -9.02 -3.57 -8.21
C ASN A 127 -8.08 -2.60 -7.51
N ILE A 128 -7.37 -1.77 -8.27
CA ILE A 128 -6.48 -0.74 -7.70
C ILE A 128 -7.32 0.29 -6.92
N MET A 129 -8.45 0.75 -7.49
CA MET A 129 -9.36 1.68 -6.84
C MET A 129 -9.96 1.12 -5.55
N ALA A 130 -10.37 -0.15 -5.55
CA ALA A 130 -10.94 -0.82 -4.38
C ALA A 130 -9.95 -0.82 -3.20
N MET A 131 -8.65 -1.04 -3.47
CA MET A 131 -7.62 -1.04 -2.42
C MET A 131 -7.18 0.37 -2.02
N THR A 132 -7.04 1.25 -2.99
CA THR A 132 -6.54 2.60 -2.71
C THR A 132 -7.63 3.59 -2.29
N GLY A 133 -8.91 3.34 -2.60
CA GLY A 133 -10.00 4.28 -2.35
C GLY A 133 -9.87 5.56 -3.17
N HIS A 134 -9.35 5.48 -4.40
CA HIS A 134 -9.40 6.59 -5.34
C HIS A 134 -10.82 6.77 -5.88
N LYS A 135 -11.35 7.98 -5.81
CA LYS A 135 -12.69 8.31 -6.37
C LYS A 135 -12.62 8.60 -7.87
N SER A 136 -11.48 9.04 -8.37
CA SER A 136 -11.28 9.34 -9.79
C SER A 136 -10.51 8.22 -10.48
N VAL A 137 -11.08 7.70 -11.54
CA VAL A 137 -10.44 6.73 -12.42
C VAL A 137 -9.19 7.32 -13.09
N ASP A 138 -9.21 8.62 -13.40
CA ASP A 138 -8.09 9.30 -14.06
C ASP A 138 -6.80 9.29 -13.23
N MET A 139 -6.92 9.32 -11.90
CA MET A 139 -5.74 9.19 -11.03
C MET A 139 -5.11 7.81 -11.13
N VAL A 140 -5.93 6.76 -11.23
CA VAL A 140 -5.45 5.37 -11.37
C VAL A 140 -4.90 5.13 -12.76
N ARG A 141 -5.54 5.69 -13.79
CA ARG A 141 -5.07 5.61 -15.18
C ARG A 141 -3.67 6.16 -15.38
N ARG A 142 -3.24 7.16 -14.61
CA ARG A 142 -1.84 7.63 -14.67
C ARG A 142 -0.86 6.52 -14.32
N TYR A 143 -1.14 5.77 -13.23
CA TYR A 143 -0.28 4.66 -12.81
C TYR A 143 -0.25 3.54 -13.85
N ILE A 144 -1.42 3.22 -14.44
CA ILE A 144 -1.53 2.20 -15.50
C ILE A 144 -0.78 2.65 -16.76
N LYS A 145 -0.96 3.91 -17.18
CA LYS A 145 -0.27 4.47 -18.36
C LYS A 145 1.25 4.42 -18.21
N GLU A 146 1.74 4.73 -17.01
CA GLU A 146 3.17 4.70 -16.68
C GLU A 146 3.70 3.25 -16.71
N ALA A 147 2.93 2.29 -16.18
CA ALA A 147 3.25 0.87 -16.21
C ALA A 147 3.21 0.26 -17.62
N ASP A 148 2.33 0.75 -18.49
CA ASP A 148 2.10 0.22 -19.84
C ASP A 148 3.02 0.79 -20.94
N LEU A 149 3.82 1.83 -20.63
CA LEU A 149 4.67 2.50 -21.63
C LEU A 149 5.51 1.55 -22.49
N PHE A 150 5.98 0.46 -21.93
CA PHE A 150 6.76 -0.55 -22.64
C PHE A 150 5.98 -1.83 -22.91
N LYS A 151 5.00 -2.21 -22.10
CA LYS A 151 4.25 -3.46 -22.24
C LYS A 151 3.33 -3.46 -23.46
N ASN A 152 2.62 -2.36 -23.68
CA ASN A 152 1.66 -2.20 -24.79
C ASN A 152 2.19 -1.26 -25.87
N ASN A 153 3.50 -1.23 -26.07
CA ASN A 153 4.11 -0.44 -27.12
C ASN A 153 3.86 -1.05 -28.51
N ALA A 154 3.45 -0.22 -29.46
CA ALA A 154 3.20 -0.67 -30.83
C ALA A 154 4.44 -1.35 -31.48
N LEU A 155 5.65 -0.95 -31.07
CA LEU A 155 6.91 -1.52 -31.52
C LEU A 155 7.15 -2.96 -31.04
N ASN A 156 6.47 -3.41 -29.97
CA ASN A 156 6.61 -4.78 -29.48
C ASN A 156 6.17 -5.84 -30.51
N LYS A 157 5.32 -5.43 -31.45
CA LYS A 157 4.90 -6.32 -32.58
C LYS A 157 5.99 -6.49 -33.65
N ILE A 158 6.99 -5.62 -33.66
CA ILE A 158 8.06 -5.60 -34.66
C ILE A 158 9.38 -6.07 -34.02
N SER A 159 9.61 -5.76 -32.73
CA SER A 159 10.87 -6.05 -32.02
C SER A 159 11.05 -7.52 -31.62
N ASN A 160 10.02 -8.35 -31.76
CA ASN A 160 10.05 -9.79 -31.42
C ASN A 160 10.11 -10.70 -32.64
N GLU A 161 10.35 -10.16 -33.82
CA GLU A 161 10.73 -10.90 -35.05
C GLU A 161 12.26 -10.89 -35.20
#